data_d9f914df3cc940b5c7404605dc2c08ec
#
_entry.id   d9f914df3cc940b5c7404605dc2c08ec
#
_cell.length_a   1.000
_cell.length_b   1.000
_cell.length_c   1.000
_cell.angle_alpha   90.00
_cell.angle_beta   90.00
_cell.angle_gamma   90.00
#
_symmetry.space_group_name_H-M   'P 1'
#
loop_
_entity.id
_entity.type
_entity.pdbx_description
1 polymer ?
#
loop_
_entity_poly.entity_id
_entity_poly.type
_entity_poly.pdbx_seq_one_letter_code
_entity_poly.pdbx_strand_id
1 'polypeptide(L)'
;MVRLSRADEIVAHAAGLARESTYGSNPKFQGNKGNFHNAVVIHSEAAGAEIAVARYLGIDNFTPTVNTFKNEPDINWDGVAIEVKQTSHRNGHFIVSNDDRDSDMGILVVGESPTYYIAGWIPVGVAKRSRFASSSGGWWVSQVNLQPIENLLKSHHAPASI
;
A
#
# COMPACT_ATOMS: atom_id res chain seq x y z
N MET A 1 -15.08 -3.87 -0.58
CA MET A 1 -15.07 -2.55 -1.26
C MET A 1 -15.18 -1.48 -0.18
N VAL A 2 -14.32 -0.47 -0.23
CA VAL A 2 -14.28 0.67 0.69
C VAL A 2 -14.43 1.95 -0.12
N ARG A 3 -15.32 2.82 0.31
CA ARG A 3 -15.48 4.15 -0.27
C ARG A 3 -15.01 5.19 0.75
N LEU A 4 -14.06 6.02 0.35
CA LEU A 4 -13.56 7.11 1.17
C LEU A 4 -14.61 8.22 1.32
N SER A 5 -14.62 8.85 2.48
CA SER A 5 -15.33 10.11 2.69
C SER A 5 -14.57 11.27 2.01
N ARG A 6 -15.24 12.40 1.83
CA ARG A 6 -14.58 13.61 1.32
C ARG A 6 -13.42 14.07 2.21
N ALA A 7 -13.53 13.87 3.52
CA ALA A 7 -12.45 14.18 4.46
C ALA A 7 -11.24 13.28 4.22
N ASP A 8 -11.46 11.97 4.02
CA ASP A 8 -10.38 11.02 3.72
C ASP A 8 -9.68 11.36 2.39
N GLU A 9 -10.42 11.76 1.35
CA GLU A 9 -9.86 12.19 0.07
C GLU A 9 -8.96 13.42 0.24
N ILE A 10 -9.35 14.39 1.07
CA ILE A 10 -8.54 15.57 1.37
C ILE A 10 -7.24 15.17 2.08
N VAL A 11 -7.32 14.27 3.07
CA VAL A 11 -6.14 13.75 3.78
C VAL A 11 -5.21 13.00 2.82
N ALA A 12 -5.75 12.15 1.96
CA ALA A 12 -4.97 11.42 0.96
C ALA A 12 -4.25 12.36 -0.01
N HIS A 13 -4.93 13.40 -0.49
CA HIS A 13 -4.34 14.38 -1.39
C HIS A 13 -3.24 15.20 -0.70
N ALA A 14 -3.46 15.64 0.55
CA ALA A 14 -2.46 16.35 1.34
C ALA A 14 -1.21 15.50 1.58
N ALA A 15 -1.38 14.20 1.87
CA ALA A 15 -0.27 13.26 1.99
C ALA A 15 0.49 13.10 0.66
N GLY A 16 -0.22 13.02 -0.47
CA GLY A 16 0.37 12.96 -1.80
C GLY A 16 1.24 14.16 -2.13
N LEU A 17 0.76 15.36 -1.84
CA LEU A 17 1.51 16.62 -2.00
C LEU A 17 2.77 16.63 -1.13
N ALA A 18 2.66 16.23 0.14
CA ALA A 18 3.79 16.21 1.07
C ALA A 18 4.85 15.17 0.66
N ARG A 19 4.43 13.99 0.23
CA ARG A 19 5.32 12.94 -0.30
C ARG A 19 6.10 13.43 -1.51
N GLU A 20 5.43 14.02 -2.50
CA GLU A 20 6.09 14.53 -3.70
C GLU A 20 7.09 15.66 -3.37
N SER A 21 6.75 16.55 -2.45
CA SER A 21 7.66 17.61 -2.00
C SER A 21 8.93 17.03 -1.37
N THR A 22 8.84 15.89 -0.69
CA THR A 22 9.97 15.19 -0.08
C THR A 22 10.80 14.45 -1.13
N TYR A 23 10.15 13.77 -2.10
CA TYR A 23 10.83 13.06 -3.20
C TYR A 23 11.51 14.02 -4.17
N GLY A 24 10.85 15.10 -4.56
CA GLY A 24 11.36 16.08 -5.51
C GLY A 24 12.64 16.78 -5.02
N SER A 25 12.89 16.80 -3.73
CA SER A 25 14.12 17.31 -3.12
C SER A 25 15.28 16.29 -3.10
N ASN A 26 15.06 15.01 -3.43
CA ASN A 26 16.09 13.98 -3.39
C ASN A 26 16.85 13.87 -4.72
N PRO A 27 18.19 14.08 -4.73
CA PRO A 27 19.01 14.00 -5.94
C PRO A 27 18.92 12.67 -6.71
N LYS A 28 18.62 11.56 -6.03
CA LYS A 28 18.49 10.23 -6.64
C LYS A 28 17.28 10.13 -7.58
N PHE A 29 16.28 10.98 -7.41
CA PHE A 29 15.04 10.97 -8.19
C PHE A 29 14.90 12.13 -9.16
N GLN A 30 15.86 13.07 -9.21
CA GLN A 30 15.86 14.22 -10.12
C GLN A 30 15.99 13.86 -11.62
N GLY A 31 16.31 12.60 -11.96
CA GLY A 31 16.43 12.15 -13.35
C GLY A 31 15.11 11.92 -14.08
N ASN A 32 14.02 11.74 -13.35
CA ASN A 32 12.69 11.52 -13.92
C ASN A 32 11.81 12.74 -13.63
N LYS A 33 12.03 13.83 -14.37
CA LYS A 33 11.15 15.01 -14.38
C LYS A 33 9.79 14.66 -15.03
N GLY A 34 9.15 13.61 -14.51
CA GLY A 34 7.75 13.35 -14.76
C GLY A 34 6.92 14.55 -14.30
N ASN A 35 5.79 14.75 -14.95
CA ASN A 35 4.88 15.81 -14.59
C ASN A 35 4.56 15.73 -13.09
N PHE A 36 4.91 16.76 -12.30
CA PHE A 36 4.65 16.89 -10.86
C PHE A 36 3.20 16.52 -10.50
N HIS A 37 2.25 16.94 -11.34
CA HIS A 37 0.83 16.60 -11.15
C HIS A 37 0.59 15.08 -11.15
N ASN A 38 1.19 14.34 -12.06
CA ASN A 38 1.04 12.87 -12.12
C ASN A 38 1.66 12.19 -10.91
N ALA A 39 2.79 12.69 -10.42
CA ALA A 39 3.43 12.15 -9.22
C ALA A 39 2.56 12.38 -7.96
N VAL A 40 2.00 13.58 -7.81
CA VAL A 40 1.05 13.88 -6.72
C VAL A 40 -0.16 12.94 -6.77
N VAL A 41 -0.72 12.70 -7.97
CA VAL A 41 -1.85 11.76 -8.13
C VAL A 41 -1.46 10.37 -7.67
N ILE A 42 -0.33 9.82 -8.13
CA ILE A 42 0.15 8.49 -7.73
C ILE A 42 0.31 8.38 -6.21
N HIS A 43 0.93 9.36 -5.57
CA HIS A 43 1.11 9.37 -4.13
C HIS A 43 -0.20 9.54 -3.36
N SER A 44 -1.16 10.30 -3.91
CA SER A 44 -2.49 10.47 -3.33
C SER A 44 -3.30 9.19 -3.40
N GLU A 45 -3.24 8.46 -4.52
CA GLU A 45 -3.91 7.18 -4.68
C GLU A 45 -3.35 6.12 -3.74
N ALA A 46 -2.02 6.07 -3.55
CA ALA A 46 -1.38 5.20 -2.57
C ALA A 46 -1.86 5.53 -1.14
N ALA A 47 -1.86 6.81 -0.76
CA ALA A 47 -2.35 7.25 0.55
C ALA A 47 -3.84 6.94 0.75
N GLY A 48 -4.65 7.08 -0.29
CA GLY A 48 -6.07 6.71 -0.28
C GLY A 48 -6.27 5.22 -0.05
N ALA A 49 -5.44 4.38 -0.66
CA ALA A 49 -5.46 2.93 -0.45
C ALA A 49 -5.08 2.55 0.99
N GLU A 50 -4.07 3.21 1.58
CA GLU A 50 -3.70 3.03 2.99
C GLU A 50 -4.87 3.38 3.92
N ILE A 51 -5.56 4.51 3.67
CA ILE A 51 -6.76 4.90 4.43
C ILE A 51 -7.86 3.85 4.27
N ALA A 52 -8.09 3.35 3.06
CA ALA A 52 -9.11 2.32 2.81
C ALA A 52 -8.83 1.03 3.59
N VAL A 53 -7.57 0.59 3.66
CA VAL A 53 -7.17 -0.57 4.46
C VAL A 53 -7.36 -0.28 5.95
N ALA A 54 -6.91 0.87 6.44
CA ALA A 54 -7.08 1.27 7.84
C ALA A 54 -8.56 1.27 8.26
N ARG A 55 -9.45 1.83 7.42
CA ARG A 55 -10.91 1.81 7.67
C ARG A 55 -11.47 0.39 7.71
N TYR A 56 -11.01 -0.49 6.81
CA TYR A 56 -11.42 -1.89 6.81
C TYR A 56 -11.00 -2.62 8.10
N LEU A 57 -9.82 -2.30 8.63
CA LEU A 57 -9.27 -2.88 9.86
C LEU A 57 -9.81 -2.22 11.15
N GLY A 58 -10.70 -1.22 11.05
CA GLY A 58 -11.27 -0.53 12.20
C GLY A 58 -10.35 0.49 12.86
N ILE A 59 -9.36 1.01 12.12
CA ILE A 59 -8.45 2.06 12.60
C ILE A 59 -9.01 3.44 12.24
N ASP A 60 -9.72 4.04 13.19
CA ASP A 60 -10.52 5.26 12.92
C ASP A 60 -9.67 6.52 12.70
N ASN A 61 -8.57 6.68 13.44
CA ASN A 61 -7.73 7.89 13.41
C ASN A 61 -6.43 7.71 12.62
N PHE A 62 -6.49 6.92 11.54
CA PHE A 62 -5.32 6.69 10.70
C PHE A 62 -4.99 7.92 9.84
N THR A 63 -3.71 8.27 9.80
CA THR A 63 -3.15 9.28 8.90
C THR A 63 -1.98 8.69 8.15
N PRO A 64 -1.98 8.72 6.80
CA PRO A 64 -0.86 8.22 6.01
C PRO A 64 0.44 8.94 6.36
N THR A 65 1.54 8.21 6.43
CA THR A 65 2.86 8.83 6.63
C THR A 65 3.29 9.63 5.42
N VAL A 66 3.97 10.74 5.66
CA VAL A 66 4.59 11.55 4.61
C VAL A 66 6.07 11.22 4.43
N ASN A 67 6.66 10.45 5.36
CA ASN A 67 8.06 10.02 5.28
C ASN A 67 8.19 8.78 4.38
N THR A 68 8.68 8.99 3.17
CA THR A 68 8.81 7.96 2.13
C THR A 68 10.12 7.17 2.21
N PHE A 69 11.07 7.57 3.03
CA PHE A 69 12.35 6.88 3.26
C PHE A 69 12.38 6.11 4.58
N LYS A 70 11.23 5.83 5.11
CA LYS A 70 11.07 5.17 6.39
C LYS A 70 11.37 3.67 6.30
N ASN A 71 11.93 3.14 7.38
CA ASN A 71 11.94 1.71 7.67
C ASN A 71 10.69 1.30 8.50
N GLU A 72 9.59 2.01 8.33
CA GLU A 72 8.33 1.83 9.05
C GLU A 72 7.27 1.26 8.10
N PRO A 73 6.28 0.50 8.61
CA PRO A 73 5.15 0.03 7.81
C PRO A 73 4.25 1.19 7.37
N ASP A 74 3.47 0.97 6.32
CA ASP A 74 2.43 1.92 5.93
C ASP A 74 1.36 2.02 7.02
N ILE A 75 1.03 0.88 7.63
CA ILE A 75 0.09 0.79 8.75
C ILE A 75 0.69 -0.08 9.84
N ASN A 76 0.60 0.37 11.10
CA ASN A 76 0.81 -0.47 12.27
C ASN A 76 -0.56 -0.83 12.85
N TRP A 77 -0.95 -2.09 12.72
CA TRP A 77 -2.19 -2.62 13.23
C TRP A 77 -1.92 -3.41 14.51
N ASP A 78 -1.92 -2.73 15.67
CA ASP A 78 -1.65 -3.29 17.00
C ASP A 78 -0.40 -4.20 17.03
N GLY A 79 0.69 -3.71 16.44
CA GLY A 79 1.97 -4.41 16.36
C GLY A 79 2.15 -5.26 15.10
N VAL A 80 1.13 -5.43 14.28
CA VAL A 80 1.25 -6.06 12.96
C VAL A 80 1.60 -5.01 11.92
N ALA A 81 2.77 -5.16 11.31
CA ALA A 81 3.24 -4.27 10.25
C ALA A 81 2.56 -4.62 8.91
N ILE A 82 1.95 -3.63 8.27
CA ILE A 82 1.26 -3.80 6.99
C ILE A 82 1.90 -2.90 5.94
N GLU A 83 2.19 -3.50 4.79
CA GLU A 83 2.61 -2.85 3.54
C GLU A 83 1.44 -2.85 2.55
N VAL A 84 1.05 -1.68 2.06
CA VAL A 84 -0.06 -1.51 1.13
C VAL A 84 0.46 -1.21 -0.27
N LYS A 85 0.06 -1.99 -1.24
CA LYS A 85 0.33 -1.71 -2.66
C LYS A 85 -0.97 -1.38 -3.38
N GLN A 86 -0.98 -0.26 -4.10
CA GLN A 86 -2.14 0.19 -4.87
C GLN A 86 -1.90 0.03 -6.36
N THR A 87 -2.95 -0.28 -7.10
CA THR A 87 -2.98 -0.26 -8.56
C THR A 87 -4.35 0.15 -9.08
N SER A 88 -4.39 0.96 -10.14
CA SER A 88 -5.62 1.25 -10.88
C SER A 88 -6.03 0.11 -11.82
N HIS A 89 -5.09 -0.79 -12.15
CA HIS A 89 -5.36 -1.90 -13.06
C HIS A 89 -6.19 -2.99 -12.38
N ARG A 90 -7.35 -3.31 -12.95
CA ARG A 90 -8.28 -4.32 -12.42
C ARG A 90 -7.61 -5.67 -12.14
N ASN A 91 -6.67 -6.09 -12.99
CA ASN A 91 -5.92 -7.33 -12.85
C ASN A 91 -4.47 -7.08 -12.42
N GLY A 92 -4.22 -5.96 -11.73
CA GLY A 92 -2.88 -5.62 -11.25
C GLY A 92 -2.34 -6.65 -10.25
N HIS A 93 -1.04 -6.65 -10.09
CA HIS A 93 -0.31 -7.57 -9.23
C HIS A 93 0.13 -6.89 -7.93
N PHE A 94 0.29 -7.68 -6.88
CA PHE A 94 1.04 -7.26 -5.71
C PHE A 94 2.54 -7.35 -6.06
N ILE A 95 3.17 -6.19 -6.25
CA ILE A 95 4.57 -6.08 -6.68
C ILE A 95 5.45 -5.82 -5.47
N VAL A 96 6.47 -6.65 -5.28
CA VAL A 96 7.41 -6.60 -4.16
C VAL A 96 8.81 -6.33 -4.68
N SER A 97 9.52 -5.43 -4.01
CA SER A 97 10.93 -5.11 -4.24
C SER A 97 11.83 -5.74 -3.17
N ASN A 98 13.15 -5.63 -3.35
CA ASN A 98 14.12 -6.05 -2.33
C ASN A 98 13.99 -5.24 -1.03
N ASP A 99 13.59 -3.97 -1.14
CA ASP A 99 13.51 -3.04 0.00
C ASP A 99 12.26 -3.26 0.87
N ASP A 100 11.25 -3.97 0.36
CA ASP A 100 10.07 -4.33 1.16
C ASP A 100 10.47 -5.34 2.25
N ARG A 101 9.95 -5.18 3.46
CA ARG A 101 10.34 -5.99 4.62
C ARG A 101 9.62 -7.34 4.63
N ASP A 102 10.36 -8.42 4.80
CA ASP A 102 9.84 -9.79 4.82
C ASP A 102 8.84 -10.06 5.95
N SER A 103 8.95 -9.31 7.04
CA SER A 103 8.08 -9.41 8.22
C SER A 103 6.69 -8.81 8.04
N ASP A 104 6.49 -8.00 7.01
CA ASP A 104 5.25 -7.26 6.82
C ASP A 104 4.15 -8.13 6.20
N MET A 105 2.90 -7.78 6.51
CA MET A 105 1.73 -8.30 5.81
C MET A 105 1.43 -7.40 4.62
N GLY A 106 1.59 -7.93 3.41
CA GLY A 106 1.28 -7.21 2.18
C GLY A 106 -0.21 -7.25 1.87
N ILE A 107 -0.80 -6.11 1.55
CA ILE A 107 -2.19 -5.97 1.11
C ILE A 107 -2.23 -5.30 -0.26
N LEU A 108 -2.90 -5.93 -1.22
CA LEU A 108 -3.16 -5.34 -2.53
C LEU A 108 -4.52 -4.64 -2.55
N VAL A 109 -4.50 -3.39 -2.97
CA VAL A 109 -5.68 -2.56 -3.18
C VAL A 109 -5.79 -2.19 -4.64
N VAL A 110 -6.97 -2.39 -5.22
CA VAL A 110 -7.29 -2.07 -6.62
C VAL A 110 -8.32 -0.95 -6.66
N GLY A 111 -8.10 0.02 -7.53
CA GLY A 111 -9.03 1.13 -7.75
C GLY A 111 -8.41 2.48 -7.52
N GLU A 112 -9.23 3.50 -7.62
CA GLU A 112 -8.88 4.91 -7.51
C GLU A 112 -9.92 5.62 -6.65
N SER A 113 -9.51 6.78 -6.08
CA SER A 113 -10.40 7.62 -5.27
C SER A 113 -11.72 7.93 -6.01
N PRO A 114 -12.85 7.84 -5.32
CA PRO A 114 -13.01 7.55 -3.89
C PRO A 114 -13.24 6.08 -3.56
N THR A 115 -13.12 5.14 -4.52
CA THR A 115 -13.56 3.75 -4.35
C THR A 115 -12.42 2.77 -4.54
N TYR A 116 -12.11 2.01 -3.48
CA TYR A 116 -11.06 1.02 -3.44
C TYR A 116 -11.61 -0.38 -3.16
N TYR A 117 -11.01 -1.38 -3.78
CA TYR A 117 -11.28 -2.78 -3.57
C TYR A 117 -10.03 -3.47 -3.00
N ILE A 118 -10.13 -4.04 -1.82
CA ILE A 118 -9.04 -4.82 -1.22
C ILE A 118 -9.06 -6.20 -1.87
N ALA A 119 -8.09 -6.44 -2.75
CA ALA A 119 -8.03 -7.67 -3.55
C ALA A 119 -7.58 -8.89 -2.73
N GLY A 120 -6.81 -8.67 -1.68
CA GLY A 120 -6.34 -9.73 -0.78
C GLY A 120 -5.02 -9.39 -0.12
N TRP A 121 -4.47 -10.37 0.61
CA TRP A 121 -3.25 -10.22 1.38
C TRP A 121 -2.29 -11.40 1.20
N ILE A 122 -1.02 -11.19 1.51
CA ILE A 122 0.04 -12.20 1.53
C ILE A 122 1.18 -11.72 2.45
N PRO A 123 1.81 -12.59 3.27
CA PRO A 123 3.06 -12.21 3.93
C PRO A 123 4.13 -11.86 2.91
N VAL A 124 4.82 -10.73 3.07
CA VAL A 124 5.83 -10.25 2.10
C VAL A 124 6.93 -11.29 1.90
N GLY A 125 7.41 -11.96 2.97
CA GLY A 125 8.39 -13.04 2.84
C GLY A 125 7.90 -14.24 2.03
N VAL A 126 6.58 -14.48 1.97
CA VAL A 126 5.99 -15.50 1.08
C VAL A 126 5.91 -15.01 -0.36
N ALA A 127 5.61 -13.72 -0.56
CA ALA A 127 5.59 -13.08 -1.89
C ALA A 127 6.97 -13.09 -2.55
N LYS A 128 8.07 -13.04 -1.79
CA LYS A 128 9.45 -13.08 -2.30
C LYS A 128 9.96 -14.49 -2.68
N ARG A 129 9.11 -15.49 -2.71
CA ARG A 129 9.53 -16.83 -3.16
C ARG A 129 9.79 -16.87 -4.67
N SER A 130 10.69 -17.77 -5.10
CA SER A 130 11.14 -17.89 -6.49
C SER A 130 9.99 -18.07 -7.50
N ARG A 131 8.89 -18.72 -7.10
CA ARG A 131 7.71 -18.90 -7.96
C ARG A 131 7.03 -17.60 -8.40
N PHE A 132 7.28 -16.50 -7.70
CA PHE A 132 6.74 -15.18 -8.01
C PHE A 132 7.79 -14.23 -8.60
N ALA A 133 9.04 -14.70 -8.77
CA ALA A 133 10.11 -13.88 -9.32
C ALA A 133 9.75 -13.39 -10.74
N SER A 134 9.94 -12.10 -10.99
CA SER A 134 9.69 -11.48 -12.28
C SER A 134 10.99 -11.33 -13.08
N SER A 135 10.92 -11.55 -14.38
CA SER A 135 12.05 -11.29 -15.30
C SER A 135 12.45 -9.81 -15.36
N SER A 136 11.54 -8.90 -14.99
CA SER A 136 11.78 -7.46 -14.90
C SER A 136 12.35 -7.02 -13.55
N GLY A 137 12.61 -7.95 -12.64
CA GLY A 137 13.08 -7.70 -11.29
C GLY A 137 11.95 -7.68 -10.26
N GLY A 138 12.30 -8.00 -9.00
CA GLY A 138 11.35 -8.14 -7.92
C GLY A 138 10.42 -9.36 -8.07
N TRP A 139 9.29 -9.32 -7.39
CA TRP A 139 8.30 -10.40 -7.37
C TRP A 139 6.91 -9.85 -7.67
N TRP A 140 6.17 -10.58 -8.49
CA TRP A 140 4.84 -10.20 -8.96
C TRP A 140 3.83 -11.28 -8.59
N VAL A 141 3.00 -11.01 -7.61
CA VAL A 141 1.99 -11.94 -7.13
C VAL A 141 0.63 -11.57 -7.76
N SER A 142 0.08 -12.47 -8.57
CA SER A 142 -1.25 -12.26 -9.14
C SER A 142 -2.33 -12.38 -8.06
N GLN A 143 -3.47 -11.71 -8.25
CA GLN A 143 -4.57 -11.68 -7.28
C GLN A 143 -5.08 -13.06 -6.89
N VAL A 144 -5.05 -14.03 -7.79
CA VAL A 144 -5.49 -15.42 -7.52
C VAL A 144 -4.60 -16.15 -6.49
N ASN A 145 -3.41 -15.64 -6.21
CA ASN A 145 -2.48 -16.17 -5.22
C ASN A 145 -2.55 -15.43 -3.87
N LEU A 146 -3.39 -14.39 -3.78
CA LEU A 146 -3.62 -13.67 -2.53
C LEU A 146 -4.68 -14.38 -1.70
N GLN A 147 -4.55 -14.31 -0.39
CA GLN A 147 -5.59 -14.76 0.53
C GLN A 147 -6.73 -13.73 0.59
N PRO A 148 -7.99 -14.15 0.69
CA PRO A 148 -9.09 -13.24 0.96
C PRO A 148 -8.85 -12.41 2.22
N ILE A 149 -9.15 -11.11 2.17
CA ILE A 149 -8.86 -10.20 3.29
C ILE A 149 -9.57 -10.61 4.59
N GLU A 150 -10.74 -11.23 4.49
CA GLU A 150 -11.52 -11.72 5.63
C GLU A 150 -10.78 -12.79 6.43
N ASN A 151 -9.86 -13.50 5.78
CA ASN A 151 -9.05 -14.52 6.45
C ASN A 151 -7.92 -13.92 7.27
N LEU A 152 -7.49 -12.68 7.00
CA LEU A 152 -6.46 -12.01 7.78
C LEU A 152 -6.87 -11.87 9.24
N LEU A 153 -8.10 -11.44 9.50
CA LEU A 153 -8.66 -11.27 10.85
C LEU A 153 -8.72 -12.56 11.68
N LYS A 154 -8.76 -13.71 11.01
CA LYS A 154 -8.84 -15.04 11.61
C LYS A 154 -7.50 -15.78 11.60
N SER A 155 -6.47 -15.17 11.05
CA SER A 155 -5.15 -15.78 10.91
C SER A 155 -4.31 -15.58 12.17
N HIS A 156 -3.24 -16.38 12.32
CA HIS A 156 -2.22 -16.16 13.35
C HIS A 156 -1.37 -14.89 13.11
N HIS A 157 -1.60 -14.19 12.00
CA HIS A 157 -0.98 -12.91 11.68
C HIS A 157 -1.82 -11.71 12.18
N ALA A 158 -3.06 -11.95 12.65
CA ALA A 158 -3.85 -10.90 13.28
C ALA A 158 -3.29 -10.53 14.66
N PRO A 159 -3.52 -9.30 15.15
CA PRO A 159 -3.16 -8.92 16.51
C PRO A 159 -3.75 -9.86 17.55
N ALA A 160 -3.00 -10.14 18.61
CA ALA A 160 -3.43 -11.04 19.68
C ALA A 160 -4.63 -10.52 20.52
N SER A 161 -4.97 -9.24 20.35
CA SER A 161 -6.01 -8.52 21.10
C SER A 161 -7.38 -8.46 20.39
N ILE A 162 -7.55 -9.20 19.28
CA ILE A 162 -8.84 -9.27 18.57
C ILE A 162 -9.62 -10.52 18.96
#